data_f3cb6827aa8e6c9c1fd74f5001a1acfd
#
_entry.id   f3cb6827aa8e6c9c1fd74f5001a1acfd
#
_cell.length_a   1.000
_cell.length_b   1.000
_cell.length_c   1.000
_cell.angle_alpha   90.00
_cell.angle_beta   90.00
_cell.angle_gamma   90.00
#
_symmetry.space_group_name_H-M   'P 1'
#
loop_
_entity.id
_entity.type
_entity.pdbx_description
1 polymer ?
#
loop_
_entity_poly.entity_id
_entity_poly.type
_entity_poly.pdbx_seq_one_letter_code
_entity_poly.pdbx_strand_id
1 'polypeptide(L)'
;MDKIKLLKEFYNTIDRNVIKLGLKDYGFDLLKMFHDELTVDYVSLEKAYHWYRLSNISPQRFDYFLKHHIEQNGNICGYFDKTANSVFAFNLDAKPETTKEEIEATRYILTGILVTLGIKPLVVVSGRGYHIWVKLEQPIDNDRIGLFMFTVCKRITWFLEQNSLKSDSVDIGRYPHGEEKQRNSLRLFGSRHVDTLQFSNVVDYGYYKDANEGWYEILNEKKSWEYFERYLMKGQISVETFDDAFNENVRAWGQQCKPEIAKAI
;
A
#
# COMPACT_ATOMS: atom_id res chain seq x y z
N MET A 1 -2.55 -23.38 0.53
CA MET A 1 -2.36 -21.93 0.88
C MET A 1 -3.71 -21.33 1.28
N ASP A 2 -3.85 -20.88 2.52
CA ASP A 2 -5.04 -20.18 3.01
C ASP A 2 -4.85 -18.67 2.80
N LYS A 3 -5.44 -18.16 1.71
CA LYS A 3 -5.31 -16.76 1.31
C LYS A 3 -5.90 -15.79 2.34
N ILE A 4 -7.00 -16.15 3.02
CA ILE A 4 -7.62 -15.33 4.06
C ILE A 4 -6.68 -15.19 5.24
N LYS A 5 -6.09 -16.31 5.70
CA LYS A 5 -5.11 -16.31 6.80
C LYS A 5 -3.91 -15.43 6.45
N LEU A 6 -3.36 -15.54 5.24
CA LEU A 6 -2.23 -14.73 4.80
C LEU A 6 -2.55 -13.24 4.82
N LEU A 7 -3.71 -12.82 4.32
CA LEU A 7 -4.13 -11.42 4.35
C LEU A 7 -4.29 -10.92 5.79
N LYS A 8 -4.93 -11.71 6.66
CA LYS A 8 -5.12 -11.34 8.08
C LYS A 8 -3.80 -11.20 8.83
N GLU A 9 -2.82 -12.02 8.50
CA GLU A 9 -1.49 -11.97 9.11
C GLU A 9 -0.67 -10.78 8.60
N PHE A 10 -0.70 -10.53 7.28
CA PHE A 10 -0.02 -9.38 6.69
C PHE A 10 -0.59 -8.06 7.21
N TYR A 11 -1.91 -7.93 7.18
CA TYR A 11 -2.64 -6.73 7.58
C TYR A 11 -3.13 -6.80 9.05
N ASN A 12 -2.31 -7.34 9.95
CA ASN A 12 -2.72 -7.61 11.33
C ASN A 12 -3.04 -6.37 12.18
N THR A 13 -2.55 -5.20 11.79
CA THR A 13 -2.83 -3.90 12.45
C THR A 13 -3.86 -3.04 11.72
N ILE A 14 -4.40 -3.49 10.59
CA ILE A 14 -5.52 -2.81 9.94
C ILE A 14 -6.78 -2.99 10.81
N ASP A 15 -7.56 -1.92 10.93
CA ASP A 15 -8.84 -1.94 11.64
C ASP A 15 -9.81 -2.91 10.94
N ARG A 16 -10.10 -4.04 11.62
CA ARG A 16 -10.99 -5.07 11.09
C ARG A 16 -12.46 -4.80 11.35
N ASN A 17 -12.76 -3.82 12.21
CA ASN A 17 -14.13 -3.41 12.48
C ASN A 17 -14.66 -2.42 11.44
N VAL A 18 -13.77 -1.85 10.62
CA VAL A 18 -14.12 -0.85 9.60
C VAL A 18 -13.41 -1.16 8.29
N ILE A 19 -14.16 -1.24 7.20
CA ILE A 19 -13.59 -1.37 5.84
C ILE A 19 -14.25 -0.37 4.89
N LYS A 20 -13.56 -0.03 3.80
CA LYS A 20 -14.17 0.57 2.62
C LYS A 20 -14.40 -0.55 1.60
N LEU A 21 -15.66 -0.80 1.25
CA LEU A 21 -16.06 -1.87 0.33
C LEU A 21 -16.56 -1.28 -0.98
N GLY A 22 -15.96 -1.67 -2.09
CA GLY A 22 -16.42 -1.35 -3.44
C GLY A 22 -17.19 -2.53 -4.03
N LEU A 23 -18.44 -2.30 -4.44
CA LEU A 23 -19.31 -3.29 -5.07
C LEU A 23 -19.75 -2.80 -6.44
N LYS A 24 -19.85 -3.72 -7.41
CA LYS A 24 -20.53 -3.48 -8.68
C LYS A 24 -22.04 -3.35 -8.45
N ASP A 25 -22.78 -2.80 -9.43
CA ASP A 25 -24.22 -2.52 -9.36
C ASP A 25 -25.08 -3.68 -8.84
N TYR A 26 -24.64 -4.92 -9.04
CA TYR A 26 -25.34 -6.12 -8.54
C TYR A 26 -25.02 -6.46 -7.07
N GLY A 27 -24.11 -5.75 -6.42
CA GLY A 27 -23.69 -6.02 -5.04
C GLY A 27 -24.65 -5.51 -3.97
N PHE A 28 -25.74 -4.86 -4.35
CA PHE A 28 -26.74 -4.31 -3.41
C PHE A 28 -27.38 -5.39 -2.51
N ASP A 29 -27.55 -6.61 -3.06
CA ASP A 29 -28.11 -7.72 -2.29
C ASP A 29 -27.19 -8.19 -1.17
N LEU A 30 -25.88 -8.06 -1.37
CA LEU A 30 -24.87 -8.35 -0.34
C LEU A 30 -25.04 -7.43 0.90
N LEU A 31 -25.31 -6.15 0.67
CA LEU A 31 -25.49 -5.19 1.76
C LEU A 31 -26.84 -5.37 2.46
N LYS A 32 -27.88 -5.74 1.73
CA LYS A 32 -29.22 -6.03 2.33
C LYS A 32 -29.15 -7.20 3.30
N MET A 33 -28.34 -8.22 3.02
CA MET A 33 -28.16 -9.37 3.94
C MET A 33 -27.62 -8.97 5.31
N PHE A 34 -27.00 -7.79 5.45
CA PHE A 34 -26.30 -7.35 6.66
C PHE A 34 -26.82 -6.01 7.21
N HIS A 35 -27.89 -5.47 6.64
CA HIS A 35 -28.41 -4.14 6.96
C HIS A 35 -28.68 -3.92 8.45
N ASP A 36 -29.15 -4.95 9.15
CA ASP A 36 -29.51 -4.84 10.57
C ASP A 36 -28.31 -4.98 11.52
N GLU A 37 -27.13 -5.36 11.00
CA GLU A 37 -26.00 -5.72 11.81
C GLU A 37 -24.73 -4.85 11.56
N LEU A 38 -24.75 -4.07 10.48
CA LEU A 38 -23.63 -3.21 10.09
C LEU A 38 -24.09 -1.77 9.97
N THR A 39 -23.23 -0.84 10.34
CA THR A 39 -23.39 0.55 9.92
C THR A 39 -22.83 0.69 8.52
N VAL A 40 -23.66 1.14 7.58
CA VAL A 40 -23.34 1.27 6.16
C VAL A 40 -23.45 2.73 5.76
N ASP A 41 -22.32 3.38 5.49
CA ASP A 41 -22.27 4.75 4.99
C ASP A 41 -21.87 4.73 3.50
N TYR A 42 -22.70 5.33 2.66
CA TYR A 42 -22.35 5.52 1.25
C TYR A 42 -21.23 6.55 1.13
N VAL A 43 -20.20 6.24 0.35
CA VAL A 43 -19.03 7.10 0.16
C VAL A 43 -19.05 7.77 -1.21
N SER A 44 -19.09 6.98 -2.28
CA SER A 44 -19.02 7.50 -3.65
C SER A 44 -19.43 6.45 -4.69
N LEU A 45 -19.75 6.94 -5.90
CA LEU A 45 -19.84 6.13 -7.10
C LEU A 45 -18.62 6.46 -7.99
N GLU A 46 -17.81 5.46 -8.24
CA GLU A 46 -16.66 5.56 -9.12
C GLU A 46 -16.74 4.44 -10.17
N LYS A 47 -17.00 4.80 -11.44
CA LYS A 47 -16.97 3.91 -12.60
C LYS A 47 -17.66 2.55 -12.39
N ALA A 48 -18.96 2.54 -12.14
CA ALA A 48 -19.77 1.35 -11.88
C ALA A 48 -19.44 0.57 -10.59
N TYR A 49 -18.67 1.16 -9.69
CA TYR A 49 -18.50 0.67 -8.32
C TYR A 49 -19.07 1.66 -7.33
N HIS A 50 -20.00 1.17 -6.52
CA HIS A 50 -20.50 1.88 -5.34
C HIS A 50 -19.57 1.58 -4.18
N TRP A 51 -19.02 2.64 -3.57
CA TRP A 51 -18.14 2.54 -2.42
C TRP A 51 -18.91 2.83 -1.15
N TYR A 52 -18.76 1.93 -0.19
CA TYR A 52 -19.39 2.02 1.13
C TYR A 52 -18.33 1.91 2.23
N ARG A 53 -18.51 2.69 3.29
CA ARG A 53 -17.82 2.47 4.54
C ARG A 53 -18.69 1.58 5.41
N LEU A 54 -18.19 0.43 5.78
CA LEU A 54 -18.84 -0.51 6.69
C LEU A 54 -18.15 -0.44 8.04
N SER A 55 -18.91 -0.37 9.13
CA SER A 55 -18.42 -0.39 10.51
C SER A 55 -19.22 -1.38 11.37
N ASN A 56 -18.72 -1.68 12.56
CA ASN A 56 -19.23 -2.72 13.45
C ASN A 56 -19.11 -4.15 12.86
N ILE A 57 -18.03 -4.41 12.13
CA ILE A 57 -17.81 -5.69 11.46
C ILE A 57 -17.31 -6.71 12.48
N SER A 58 -18.01 -7.84 12.64
CA SER A 58 -17.53 -8.96 13.43
C SER A 58 -16.37 -9.69 12.72
N PRO A 59 -15.51 -10.43 13.46
CA PRO A 59 -14.41 -11.20 12.85
C PRO A 59 -14.86 -12.17 11.75
N GLN A 60 -16.00 -12.84 11.92
CA GLN A 60 -16.56 -13.78 10.96
C GLN A 60 -17.01 -13.07 9.69
N ARG A 61 -17.56 -11.85 9.83
CA ARG A 61 -17.96 -11.04 8.69
C ARG A 61 -16.77 -10.45 7.94
N PHE A 62 -15.74 -10.07 8.68
CA PHE A 62 -14.50 -9.65 8.04
C PHE A 62 -13.93 -10.76 7.14
N ASP A 63 -13.92 -12.02 7.61
CA ASP A 63 -13.49 -13.17 6.82
C ASP A 63 -14.39 -13.39 5.59
N TYR A 64 -15.71 -13.19 5.73
CA TYR A 64 -16.65 -13.23 4.62
C TYR A 64 -16.33 -12.18 3.55
N PHE A 65 -16.09 -10.92 3.94
CA PHE A 65 -15.71 -9.87 3.00
C PHE A 65 -14.35 -10.14 2.35
N LEU A 66 -13.35 -10.64 3.10
CA LEU A 66 -12.08 -11.06 2.52
C LEU A 66 -12.23 -12.16 1.47
N LYS A 67 -13.14 -13.12 1.70
CA LYS A 67 -13.45 -14.14 0.69
C LYS A 67 -13.97 -13.51 -0.59
N HIS A 68 -14.96 -12.60 -0.49
CA HIS A 68 -15.49 -11.88 -1.66
C HIS A 68 -14.42 -11.04 -2.37
N HIS A 69 -13.50 -10.45 -1.63
CA HIS A 69 -12.37 -9.72 -2.19
C HIS A 69 -11.45 -10.63 -3.02
N ILE A 70 -11.11 -11.81 -2.50
CA ILE A 70 -10.27 -12.79 -3.19
C ILE A 70 -11.01 -13.39 -4.41
N GLU A 71 -12.31 -13.62 -4.29
CA GLU A 71 -13.16 -14.18 -5.36
C GLU A 71 -13.56 -13.12 -6.42
N GLN A 72 -13.06 -11.89 -6.30
CA GLN A 72 -13.29 -10.78 -7.23
C GLN A 72 -14.74 -10.26 -7.26
N ASN A 73 -15.54 -10.55 -6.22
CA ASN A 73 -16.92 -10.10 -6.10
C ASN A 73 -17.05 -8.73 -5.43
N GLY A 74 -15.95 -8.18 -4.93
CA GLY A 74 -15.87 -6.87 -4.28
C GLY A 74 -14.42 -6.47 -4.06
N ASN A 75 -14.19 -5.19 -3.78
CA ASN A 75 -12.88 -4.64 -3.46
C ASN A 75 -12.86 -4.10 -2.03
N ILE A 76 -11.92 -4.57 -1.23
CA ILE A 76 -11.72 -4.06 0.12
C ILE A 76 -10.52 -3.09 0.14
N CYS A 77 -10.76 -1.91 0.71
CA CYS A 77 -9.69 -1.05 1.22
C CYS A 77 -9.71 -1.14 2.75
N GLY A 78 -8.56 -1.48 3.33
CA GLY A 78 -8.39 -1.54 4.76
C GLY A 78 -8.02 -0.17 5.33
N TYR A 79 -8.55 0.15 6.52
CA TYR A 79 -8.16 1.34 7.27
C TYR A 79 -7.00 1.01 8.21
N PHE A 80 -5.98 1.84 8.20
CA PHE A 80 -4.85 1.71 9.11
C PHE A 80 -5.24 2.10 10.54
N ASP A 81 -4.63 1.45 11.53
CA ASP A 81 -4.76 1.87 12.92
C ASP A 81 -4.30 3.33 13.09
N LYS A 82 -4.89 4.03 14.06
CA LYS A 82 -4.67 5.47 14.25
C LYS A 82 -3.36 5.80 14.94
N THR A 83 -2.77 4.86 15.66
CA THR A 83 -1.65 5.10 16.55
C THR A 83 -0.38 4.41 16.11
N ALA A 84 -0.47 3.10 15.81
CA ALA A 84 0.69 2.30 15.45
C ALA A 84 0.33 1.23 14.43
N ASN A 85 1.23 0.98 13.49
CA ASN A 85 1.04 -0.04 12.45
C ASN A 85 2.28 -0.91 12.27
N SER A 86 2.05 -2.19 11.97
CA SER A 86 3.10 -3.14 11.53
C SER A 86 3.16 -3.27 10.01
N VAL A 87 2.38 -2.47 9.29
CA VAL A 87 2.41 -2.40 7.84
C VAL A 87 2.23 -0.95 7.41
N PHE A 88 3.02 -0.52 6.44
CA PHE A 88 2.84 0.77 5.79
C PHE A 88 3.04 0.63 4.28
N ALA A 89 2.59 1.63 3.53
CA ALA A 89 2.66 1.57 2.08
C ALA A 89 2.85 2.94 1.42
N PHE A 90 3.56 2.94 0.31
CA PHE A 90 3.50 4.01 -0.68
C PHE A 90 2.54 3.61 -1.79
N ASN A 91 1.66 4.51 -2.18
CA ASN A 91 0.78 4.36 -3.34
C ASN A 91 1.29 5.27 -4.45
N LEU A 92 1.76 4.69 -5.54
CA LEU A 92 2.16 5.42 -6.74
C LEU A 92 0.98 5.42 -7.71
N ASP A 93 0.37 6.57 -7.92
CA ASP A 93 -0.71 6.76 -8.88
C ASP A 93 -0.25 7.64 -10.06
N ALA A 94 -0.40 7.11 -11.29
CA ALA A 94 -0.17 7.88 -12.49
C ALA A 94 -1.27 8.92 -12.66
N LYS A 95 -0.89 10.18 -12.87
CA LYS A 95 -1.78 11.23 -13.34
C LYS A 95 -2.08 11.04 -14.84
N PRO A 96 -3.09 11.70 -15.41
CA PRO A 96 -3.43 11.53 -16.83
C PRO A 96 -2.27 11.77 -17.79
N GLU A 97 -1.38 12.69 -17.45
CA GLU A 97 -0.22 13.10 -18.23
C GLU A 97 1.05 12.28 -17.92
N THR A 98 1.02 11.38 -16.93
CA THR A 98 2.19 10.59 -16.52
C THR A 98 2.54 9.57 -17.60
N THR A 99 3.78 9.58 -18.04
CA THR A 99 4.30 8.55 -18.96
C THR A 99 4.60 7.26 -18.21
N LYS A 100 4.67 6.15 -18.96
CA LYS A 100 5.05 4.86 -18.40
C LYS A 100 6.46 4.90 -17.80
N GLU A 101 7.36 5.60 -18.47
CA GLU A 101 8.76 5.76 -18.04
C GLU A 101 8.86 6.50 -16.71
N GLU A 102 8.06 7.55 -16.50
CA GLU A 102 8.05 8.32 -15.26
C GLU A 102 7.58 7.51 -14.06
N ILE A 103 6.50 6.73 -14.21
CA ILE A 103 6.02 5.89 -13.09
C ILE A 103 6.98 4.72 -12.80
N GLU A 104 7.60 4.15 -13.83
CA GLU A 104 8.62 3.11 -13.66
C GLU A 104 9.89 3.66 -13.01
N ALA A 105 10.36 4.84 -13.41
CA ALA A 105 11.48 5.51 -12.78
C ALA A 105 11.20 5.80 -11.30
N THR A 106 10.01 6.33 -10.98
CA THR A 106 9.61 6.61 -9.61
C THR A 106 9.56 5.33 -8.77
N ARG A 107 8.96 4.26 -9.29
CA ARG A 107 8.94 2.94 -8.64
C ARG A 107 10.36 2.43 -8.40
N TYR A 108 11.22 2.50 -9.41
CA TYR A 108 12.59 2.01 -9.33
C TYR A 108 13.41 2.78 -8.28
N ILE A 109 13.34 4.11 -8.30
CA ILE A 109 14.02 4.97 -7.31
C ILE A 109 13.52 4.67 -5.90
N LEU A 110 12.20 4.61 -5.70
CA LEU A 110 11.61 4.32 -4.39
C LEU A 110 12.06 2.95 -3.86
N THR A 111 11.95 1.90 -4.68
CA THR A 111 12.38 0.55 -4.26
C THR A 111 13.88 0.50 -4.00
N GLY A 112 14.69 1.17 -4.82
CA GLY A 112 16.13 1.30 -4.64
C GLY A 112 16.50 1.96 -3.32
N ILE A 113 15.86 3.07 -2.97
CA ILE A 113 16.04 3.76 -1.67
C ILE A 113 15.73 2.81 -0.51
N LEU A 114 14.57 2.13 -0.55
CA LEU A 114 14.19 1.20 0.51
C LEU A 114 15.20 0.06 0.66
N VAL A 115 15.62 -0.54 -0.46
CA VAL A 115 16.60 -1.65 -0.45
C VAL A 115 17.97 -1.20 0.08
N THR A 116 18.45 -0.01 -0.29
CA THR A 116 19.70 0.53 0.26
C THR A 116 19.64 0.80 1.77
N LEU A 117 18.44 1.06 2.29
CA LEU A 117 18.17 1.18 3.73
C LEU A 117 17.92 -0.18 4.42
N GLY A 118 18.19 -1.31 3.76
CA GLY A 118 17.95 -2.65 4.31
C GLY A 118 16.48 -3.08 4.33
N ILE A 119 15.58 -2.29 3.77
CA ILE A 119 14.14 -2.57 3.73
C ILE A 119 13.77 -3.26 2.42
N LYS A 120 13.28 -4.49 2.50
CA LYS A 120 12.76 -5.22 1.34
C LYS A 120 11.26 -4.98 1.19
N PRO A 121 10.79 -4.16 0.23
CA PRO A 121 9.36 -3.94 0.02
C PRO A 121 8.70 -5.05 -0.78
N LEU A 122 7.38 -5.22 -0.58
CA LEU A 122 6.50 -5.95 -1.48
C LEU A 122 5.89 -4.97 -2.48
N VAL A 123 6.24 -5.12 -3.75
CA VAL A 123 5.75 -4.27 -4.83
C VAL A 123 4.61 -4.97 -5.55
N VAL A 124 3.47 -4.32 -5.69
CA VAL A 124 2.32 -4.86 -6.42
C VAL A 124 1.76 -3.83 -7.40
N VAL A 125 1.28 -4.31 -8.54
CA VAL A 125 0.58 -3.48 -9.52
C VAL A 125 -0.77 -3.05 -8.95
N SER A 126 -1.07 -1.75 -8.98
CA SER A 126 -2.33 -1.19 -8.44
C SER A 126 -3.39 -0.88 -9.50
N GLY A 127 -3.07 -1.11 -10.78
CA GLY A 127 -3.92 -0.81 -11.94
C GLY A 127 -3.50 0.45 -12.68
N ARG A 128 -3.29 1.57 -12.02
CA ARG A 128 -2.74 2.82 -12.60
C ARG A 128 -1.30 3.09 -12.19
N GLY A 129 -0.77 2.26 -11.33
CA GLY A 129 0.58 2.41 -10.80
C GLY A 129 0.95 1.25 -9.89
N TYR A 130 1.46 1.55 -8.70
CA TYR A 130 1.99 0.55 -7.79
C TYR A 130 1.63 0.83 -6.33
N HIS A 131 1.33 -0.23 -5.57
CA HIS A 131 1.41 -0.20 -4.11
C HIS A 131 2.75 -0.81 -3.69
N ILE A 132 3.50 -0.12 -2.87
CA ILE A 132 4.79 -0.56 -2.35
C ILE A 132 4.65 -0.73 -0.85
N TRP A 133 4.46 -1.95 -0.42
CA TRP A 133 4.18 -2.33 0.95
C TRP A 133 5.45 -2.70 1.69
N VAL A 134 5.52 -2.31 2.96
CA VAL A 134 6.54 -2.75 3.90
C VAL A 134 5.86 -3.39 5.10
N LYS A 135 6.30 -4.59 5.48
CA LYS A 135 5.83 -5.31 6.66
C LYS A 135 6.89 -5.28 7.74
N LEU A 136 6.49 -4.83 8.93
CA LEU A 136 7.28 -4.82 10.15
C LEU A 136 6.92 -6.04 11.01
N GLU A 137 7.86 -6.56 11.77
CA GLU A 137 7.60 -7.64 12.74
C GLU A 137 6.68 -7.18 13.88
N GLN A 138 6.77 -5.90 14.27
CA GLN A 138 5.97 -5.29 15.33
C GLN A 138 5.41 -3.94 14.89
N PRO A 139 4.29 -3.48 15.50
CA PRO A 139 3.75 -2.15 15.24
C PRO A 139 4.73 -1.05 15.69
N ILE A 140 4.85 -0.01 14.87
CA ILE A 140 5.61 1.20 15.15
C ILE A 140 4.64 2.38 15.09
N ASP A 141 4.92 3.39 15.88
CA ASP A 141 4.17 4.64 15.95
C ASP A 141 4.00 5.29 14.56
N ASN A 142 2.80 5.76 14.26
CA ASN A 142 2.45 6.31 12.95
C ASN A 142 3.18 7.60 12.63
N ASP A 143 3.49 8.44 13.61
CA ASP A 143 4.22 9.69 13.38
C ASP A 143 5.64 9.38 12.93
N ARG A 144 6.21 8.34 13.51
CA ARG A 144 7.54 7.85 13.14
C ARG A 144 7.56 7.24 11.73
N ILE A 145 6.58 6.42 11.40
CA ILE A 145 6.39 5.89 10.03
C ILE A 145 6.16 7.05 9.05
N GLY A 146 5.30 7.99 9.42
CA GLY A 146 4.97 9.16 8.59
C GLY A 146 6.20 10.03 8.27
N LEU A 147 7.04 10.29 9.27
CA LEU A 147 8.29 11.05 9.09
C LEU A 147 9.28 10.29 8.19
N PHE A 148 9.43 8.98 8.39
CA PHE A 148 10.24 8.15 7.51
C PHE A 148 9.77 8.22 6.06
N MET A 149 8.48 7.99 5.82
CA MET A 149 7.92 8.05 4.47
C MET A 149 8.04 9.44 3.84
N PHE A 150 7.86 10.50 4.63
CA PHE A 150 8.02 11.88 4.15
C PHE A 150 9.44 12.14 3.66
N THR A 151 10.45 11.76 4.45
CA THR A 151 11.85 11.94 4.07
C THR A 151 12.26 11.09 2.87
N VAL A 152 11.71 9.87 2.74
CA VAL A 152 11.87 9.04 1.53
C VAL A 152 11.27 9.74 0.29
N CYS A 153 10.07 10.32 0.39
CA CYS A 153 9.46 11.06 -0.72
C CYS A 153 10.31 12.25 -1.16
N LYS A 154 10.88 13.01 -0.22
CA LYS A 154 11.79 14.13 -0.54
C LYS A 154 13.04 13.65 -1.29
N ARG A 155 13.58 12.50 -0.87
CA ARG A 155 14.72 11.88 -1.54
C ARG A 155 14.37 11.45 -2.98
N ILE A 156 13.15 10.91 -3.21
CA ILE A 156 12.67 10.57 -4.55
C ILE A 156 12.57 11.83 -5.40
N THR A 157 11.93 12.88 -4.91
CA THR A 157 11.80 14.17 -5.62
C THR A 157 13.17 14.66 -6.09
N TRP A 158 14.14 14.70 -5.18
CA TRP A 158 15.50 15.10 -5.52
C TRP A 158 16.15 14.24 -6.62
N PHE A 159 16.03 12.91 -6.55
CA PHE A 159 16.57 12.01 -7.57
C PHE A 159 15.89 12.21 -8.93
N LEU A 160 14.58 12.41 -8.97
CA LEU A 160 13.84 12.68 -10.21
C LEU A 160 14.34 13.99 -10.85
N GLU A 161 14.46 15.06 -10.07
CA GLU A 161 14.94 16.36 -10.53
C GLU A 161 16.39 16.30 -11.05
N GLN A 162 17.29 15.56 -10.37
CA GLN A 162 18.66 15.37 -10.83
C GLN A 162 18.75 14.62 -12.18
N ASN A 163 17.75 13.81 -12.50
CA ASN A 163 17.67 13.08 -13.77
C ASN A 163 16.76 13.75 -14.79
N SER A 164 16.41 15.01 -14.59
CA SER A 164 15.52 15.80 -15.47
C SER A 164 14.14 15.16 -15.69
N LEU A 165 13.68 14.37 -14.72
CA LEU A 165 12.34 13.79 -14.69
C LEU A 165 11.41 14.69 -13.88
N LYS A 166 10.14 14.76 -14.28
CA LYS A 166 9.15 15.56 -13.56
C LYS A 166 8.84 14.90 -12.21
N SER A 167 9.13 15.61 -11.12
CA SER A 167 8.91 15.11 -9.76
C SER A 167 7.45 15.12 -9.32
N ASP A 168 6.59 15.83 -10.04
CA ASP A 168 5.16 15.99 -9.76
C ASP A 168 4.24 15.19 -10.70
N SER A 169 4.79 14.45 -11.66
CA SER A 169 4.01 13.64 -12.60
C SER A 169 3.36 12.43 -11.95
N VAL A 170 3.94 11.90 -10.88
CA VAL A 170 3.43 10.75 -10.12
C VAL A 170 2.93 11.22 -8.75
N ASP A 171 1.69 10.87 -8.41
CA ASP A 171 1.17 11.09 -7.06
C ASP A 171 1.68 9.97 -6.12
N ILE A 172 2.37 10.37 -5.05
CA ILE A 172 2.92 9.44 -4.06
C ILE A 172 2.12 9.56 -2.76
N GLY A 173 1.09 8.73 -2.63
CA GLY A 173 0.35 8.58 -1.38
C GLY A 173 1.17 7.82 -0.34
N ARG A 174 1.04 8.21 0.94
CA ARG A 174 1.70 7.59 2.10
C ARG A 174 0.65 7.02 3.04
N TYR A 175 0.79 5.79 3.46
CA TYR A 175 -0.17 5.10 4.33
C TYR A 175 0.57 4.36 5.46
N PRO A 176 0.25 4.57 6.77
CA PRO A 176 -0.82 5.45 7.25
C PRO A 176 -0.57 6.94 6.96
N HIS A 177 -1.67 7.67 6.72
CA HIS A 177 -1.65 9.12 6.77
C HIS A 177 -1.76 9.59 8.23
N GLY A 178 -1.03 10.64 8.62
CA GLY A 178 -1.05 11.15 9.98
C GLY A 178 -2.45 11.61 10.44
N GLU A 179 -2.94 12.74 10.04
CA GLU A 179 -4.13 13.34 10.68
C GLU A 179 -5.47 13.19 9.95
N GLU A 180 -5.53 12.86 8.67
CA GLU A 180 -6.79 12.86 7.91
C GLU A 180 -7.55 11.54 7.98
N LYS A 181 -8.60 11.51 8.80
CA LYS A 181 -9.48 10.35 9.06
C LYS A 181 -10.15 9.74 7.81
N GLN A 182 -10.31 10.48 6.73
CA GLN A 182 -11.09 10.02 5.56
C GLN A 182 -10.28 9.32 4.47
N ARG A 183 -8.96 9.54 4.41
CA ARG A 183 -8.10 9.00 3.34
C ARG A 183 -7.16 7.88 3.78
N ASN A 184 -7.29 7.38 5.00
CA ASN A 184 -6.37 6.40 5.57
C ASN A 184 -6.71 4.95 5.18
N SER A 185 -7.21 4.74 3.98
CA SER A 185 -7.55 3.41 3.49
C SER A 185 -6.89 3.12 2.16
N LEU A 186 -6.32 1.92 2.03
CA LEU A 186 -5.68 1.45 0.81
C LEU A 186 -6.21 0.07 0.43
N ARG A 187 -6.37 -0.17 -0.89
CA ARG A 187 -6.85 -1.46 -1.40
C ARG A 187 -5.89 -2.58 -1.03
N LEU A 188 -6.44 -3.64 -0.45
CA LEU A 188 -5.67 -4.82 -0.06
C LEU A 188 -5.17 -5.59 -1.30
N PHE A 189 -4.12 -6.37 -1.11
CA PHE A 189 -3.64 -7.32 -2.11
C PHE A 189 -4.69 -8.43 -2.36
N GLY A 190 -4.71 -8.96 -3.55
CA GLY A 190 -5.50 -10.16 -3.87
C GLY A 190 -6.79 -9.91 -4.65
N SER A 191 -7.04 -8.67 -5.11
CA SER A 191 -8.20 -8.36 -5.96
C SER A 191 -7.80 -7.66 -7.25
N ARG A 192 -8.79 -7.49 -8.15
CA ARG A 192 -8.62 -6.73 -9.39
C ARG A 192 -8.93 -5.26 -9.17
N HIS A 193 -8.21 -4.40 -9.89
CA HIS A 193 -8.51 -2.97 -9.91
C HIS A 193 -9.87 -2.72 -10.59
N VAL A 194 -10.67 -1.82 -10.01
CA VAL A 194 -12.05 -1.55 -10.47
C VAL A 194 -12.14 -1.09 -11.92
N ASP A 195 -11.19 -0.28 -12.36
CA ASP A 195 -11.20 0.31 -13.72
C ASP A 195 -10.49 -0.56 -14.75
N THR A 196 -9.28 -1.03 -14.42
CA THR A 196 -8.42 -1.72 -15.38
C THR A 196 -8.68 -3.23 -15.40
N LEU A 197 -9.41 -3.76 -14.42
CA LEU A 197 -9.64 -5.18 -14.15
C LEU A 197 -8.34 -5.98 -13.98
N GLN A 198 -7.20 -5.29 -13.84
CA GLN A 198 -5.90 -5.90 -13.61
C GLN A 198 -5.82 -6.42 -12.18
N PHE A 199 -5.39 -7.67 -12.03
CA PHE A 199 -5.11 -8.24 -10.71
C PHE A 199 -3.93 -7.51 -10.05
N SER A 200 -3.90 -7.46 -8.73
CA SER A 200 -2.78 -6.90 -7.95
C SER A 200 -1.57 -7.83 -7.98
N ASN A 201 -1.01 -8.03 -9.18
CA ASN A 201 0.14 -8.89 -9.39
C ASN A 201 1.38 -8.36 -8.67
N VAL A 202 2.14 -9.26 -8.06
CA VAL A 202 3.44 -8.91 -7.47
C VAL A 202 4.44 -8.62 -8.60
N VAL A 203 5.24 -7.59 -8.38
CA VAL A 203 6.42 -7.29 -9.18
C VAL A 203 7.61 -7.92 -8.49
N ASP A 204 8.17 -8.98 -9.09
CA ASP A 204 9.45 -9.54 -8.67
C ASP A 204 10.57 -8.71 -9.30
N TYR A 205 11.42 -8.13 -8.48
CA TYR A 205 12.51 -7.27 -8.93
C TYR A 205 13.83 -7.78 -8.38
N GLY A 206 14.87 -7.68 -9.18
CA GLY A 206 16.21 -8.09 -8.81
C GLY A 206 17.24 -7.10 -9.29
N TYR A 207 18.42 -7.18 -8.68
CA TYR A 207 19.61 -6.45 -9.11
C TYR A 207 20.65 -7.48 -9.54
N TYR A 208 21.15 -7.37 -10.76
CA TYR A 208 22.29 -8.16 -11.19
C TYR A 208 23.54 -7.67 -10.48
N LYS A 209 24.38 -8.61 -10.00
CA LYS A 209 25.64 -8.27 -9.31
C LYS A 209 26.63 -7.46 -10.18
N ASP A 210 26.53 -7.58 -11.49
CA ASP A 210 27.50 -7.05 -12.45
C ASP A 210 26.89 -6.08 -13.48
N ALA A 211 25.62 -5.71 -13.34
CA ALA A 211 24.96 -4.79 -14.26
C ALA A 211 24.30 -3.65 -13.50
N ASN A 212 24.50 -2.44 -13.99
CA ASN A 212 23.74 -1.26 -13.56
C ASN A 212 22.25 -1.35 -13.98
N GLU A 213 21.81 -2.51 -14.46
CA GLU A 213 20.45 -2.77 -14.93
C GLU A 213 19.73 -3.68 -13.94
N GLY A 214 18.73 -3.11 -13.27
CA GLY A 214 17.73 -3.89 -12.54
C GLY A 214 16.77 -4.57 -13.52
N TRP A 215 16.34 -5.77 -13.21
CA TRP A 215 15.27 -6.43 -13.94
C TRP A 215 14.01 -6.51 -13.06
N TYR A 216 12.86 -6.59 -13.70
CA TYR A 216 11.62 -6.91 -13.02
C TYR A 216 10.72 -7.80 -13.88
N GLU A 217 9.93 -8.64 -13.21
CA GLU A 217 8.90 -9.48 -13.82
C GLU A 217 7.58 -9.23 -13.08
N ILE A 218 6.50 -8.98 -13.81
CA ILE A 218 5.15 -8.96 -13.25
C ILE A 218 4.68 -10.41 -13.21
N LEU A 219 4.57 -10.95 -12.00
CA LEU A 219 4.15 -12.32 -11.78
C LEU A 219 2.67 -12.50 -12.14
N ASN A 220 2.27 -13.70 -12.58
CA ASN A 220 0.86 -14.03 -12.69
C ASN A 220 0.20 -14.19 -11.31
N GLU A 221 -1.13 -14.30 -11.25
CA GLU A 221 -1.89 -14.38 -10.00
C GLU A 221 -1.40 -15.50 -9.07
N LYS A 222 -1.18 -16.72 -9.60
CA LYS A 222 -0.71 -17.86 -8.80
C LYS A 222 0.66 -17.59 -8.19
N LYS A 223 1.63 -17.20 -9.02
CA LYS A 223 2.99 -16.85 -8.56
C LYS A 223 3.00 -15.66 -7.60
N SER A 224 2.09 -14.70 -7.79
CA SER A 224 1.93 -13.54 -6.89
C SER A 224 1.53 -13.97 -5.48
N TRP A 225 0.59 -14.92 -5.35
CA TRP A 225 0.22 -15.47 -4.05
C TRP A 225 1.35 -16.27 -3.41
N GLU A 226 2.08 -17.07 -4.19
CA GLU A 226 3.26 -17.82 -3.71
C GLU A 226 4.38 -16.87 -3.23
N TYR A 227 4.57 -15.75 -3.94
CA TYR A 227 5.53 -14.72 -3.54
C TYR A 227 5.08 -14.01 -2.27
N PHE A 228 3.79 -13.64 -2.16
CA PHE A 228 3.21 -13.00 -0.99
C PHE A 228 3.38 -13.86 0.27
N GLU A 229 3.12 -15.16 0.18
CA GLU A 229 3.34 -16.10 1.28
C GLU A 229 4.82 -16.14 1.71
N ARG A 230 5.75 -16.24 0.77
CA ARG A 230 7.20 -16.20 1.06
C ARG A 230 7.63 -14.87 1.67
N TYR A 231 7.08 -13.76 1.17
CA TYR A 231 7.36 -12.44 1.69
C TYR A 231 6.89 -12.30 3.14
N LEU A 232 5.71 -12.81 3.46
CA LEU A 232 5.19 -12.79 4.83
C LEU A 232 6.08 -13.58 5.80
N MET A 233 6.68 -14.67 5.35
CA MET A 233 7.57 -15.48 6.19
C MET A 233 9.00 -14.91 6.32
N LYS A 234 9.51 -14.19 5.34
CA LYS A 234 10.94 -13.84 5.24
C LYS A 234 11.21 -12.37 4.89
N GLY A 235 10.19 -11.60 4.55
CA GLY A 235 10.33 -10.22 4.10
C GLY A 235 9.97 -9.18 5.15
N GLN A 236 9.54 -9.63 6.35
CA GLN A 236 9.29 -8.73 7.47
C GLN A 236 10.62 -8.16 7.96
N ILE A 237 10.61 -6.88 8.32
CA ILE A 237 11.79 -6.22 8.87
C ILE A 237 11.64 -6.05 10.39
N SER A 238 12.74 -6.22 11.11
CA SER A 238 12.79 -5.98 12.54
C SER A 238 12.65 -4.49 12.87
N VAL A 239 12.29 -4.18 14.11
CA VAL A 239 12.27 -2.81 14.61
C VAL A 239 13.66 -2.19 14.54
N GLU A 240 14.70 -2.96 14.83
CA GLU A 240 16.09 -2.51 14.73
C GLU A 240 16.46 -2.10 13.29
N THR A 241 16.14 -2.93 12.30
CA THR A 241 16.35 -2.58 10.89
C THR A 241 15.60 -1.32 10.49
N PHE A 242 14.36 -1.15 10.98
CA PHE A 242 13.61 0.08 10.72
C PHE A 242 14.26 1.29 11.41
N ASP A 243 14.76 1.14 12.63
CA ASP A 243 15.42 2.19 13.39
C ASP A 243 16.70 2.66 12.71
N ASP A 244 17.50 1.73 12.19
CA ASP A 244 18.69 2.04 11.42
C ASP A 244 18.34 2.79 10.13
N ALA A 245 17.37 2.27 9.36
CA ALA A 245 16.87 2.90 8.15
C ALA A 245 16.30 4.31 8.42
N PHE A 246 15.52 4.46 9.49
CA PHE A 246 14.97 5.74 9.92
C PHE A 246 16.09 6.74 10.25
N ASN A 247 17.04 6.34 11.09
CA ASN A 247 18.15 7.21 11.51
C ASN A 247 19.01 7.62 10.31
N GLU A 248 19.36 6.69 9.43
CA GLU A 248 20.13 6.98 8.22
C GLU A 248 19.39 7.97 7.31
N ASN A 249 18.12 7.68 7.01
CA ASN A 249 17.33 8.50 6.10
C ASN A 249 17.04 9.89 6.65
N VAL A 250 16.70 10.02 7.93
CA VAL A 250 16.44 11.31 8.59
C VAL A 250 17.72 12.12 8.75
N ARG A 251 18.87 11.50 9.04
CA ARG A 251 20.17 12.21 9.08
C ARG A 251 20.53 12.78 7.71
N ALA A 252 20.38 11.98 6.65
CA ALA A 252 20.71 12.39 5.30
C ALA A 252 19.79 13.51 4.77
N TRP A 253 18.50 13.48 5.11
CA TRP A 253 17.48 14.31 4.46
C TRP A 253 16.71 15.22 5.42
N GLY A 254 16.71 14.92 6.72
CA GLY A 254 15.97 15.70 7.72
C GLY A 254 16.46 17.14 7.87
N GLN A 255 17.74 17.41 7.64
CA GLN A 255 18.27 18.77 7.68
C GLN A 255 17.77 19.63 6.53
N GLN A 256 17.54 19.05 5.36
CA GLN A 256 16.98 19.74 4.20
C GLN A 256 15.47 19.99 4.35
N CYS A 257 14.82 19.26 5.24
CA CYS A 257 13.36 19.28 5.45
C CYS A 257 12.93 19.93 6.77
N LYS A 258 13.85 20.58 7.51
CA LYS A 258 13.58 21.18 8.83
C LYS A 258 12.30 22.01 8.94
N PRO A 259 11.98 22.93 7.98
CA PRO A 259 10.76 23.72 8.06
C PRO A 259 9.47 22.91 7.83
N GLU A 260 9.56 21.79 7.12
CA GLU A 260 8.43 20.96 6.74
C GLU A 260 8.20 19.85 7.75
N ILE A 261 9.26 19.34 8.39
CA ILE A 261 9.17 18.39 9.51
C ILE A 261 8.42 19.01 10.68
N ALA A 262 8.69 20.28 11.01
CA ALA A 262 7.98 21.00 12.08
C ALA A 262 6.47 21.21 11.79
N LYS A 263 6.02 20.99 10.56
CA LYS A 263 4.59 21.02 10.16
C LYS A 263 3.96 19.65 10.03
N ALA A 264 4.76 18.57 10.04
CA ALA A 264 4.33 17.18 9.84
C ALA A 264 4.35 16.37 11.16
N ILE A 265 4.88 16.94 12.25
CA ILE A 265 4.82 16.51 13.63
C ILE A 265 3.77 17.41 14.34
#